data_3e001ae4620a0629a3a4df775d2e225d
#
_entry.id   3e001ae4620a0629a3a4df775d2e225d
#
_cell.length_a   1.000
_cell.length_b   1.000
_cell.length_c   1.000
_cell.angle_alpha   90.00
_cell.angle_beta   90.00
_cell.angle_gamma   90.00
#
_symmetry.space_group_name_H-M   'P 1'
#
loop_
_entity.id
_entity.type
_entity.pdbx_description
1 polymer ?
#
loop_
_entity_poly.entity_id
_entity_poly.type
_entity_poly.pdbx_seq_one_letter_code
_entity_poly.pdbx_strand_id
1 'polypeptide(L)'
;RPYLDALDRMLELVEAVEARGIPIHHLDLGGGLGITYTDEVPPSAEALVGALLARIDARGHGHRKIMFEPGRSLVGNAGVLVSEVLYIKPGTEQHGDPAGAGKNFCIVDAAMNDLMRPAMYQAWMGIVACQLRSDTPVVFDVVGPVCESGDWLGRERSLAVREGDFIAV
;
A
#
# COMPACT_ATOMS: atom_id res chain seq x y z
N ARG A 1 12.23 -13.67 6.59
CA ARG A 1 11.94 -15.12 6.64
C ARG A 1 11.04 -15.55 5.48
N PRO A 2 9.87 -14.92 5.20
CA PRO A 2 8.99 -15.37 4.10
C PRO A 2 9.67 -15.42 2.72
N TYR A 3 10.52 -14.45 2.41
CA TYR A 3 11.25 -14.42 1.14
C TYR A 3 12.22 -15.61 0.98
N LEU A 4 12.94 -15.96 2.04
CA LEU A 4 13.86 -17.10 1.99
C LEU A 4 13.10 -18.42 1.87
N ASP A 5 11.96 -18.54 2.56
CA ASP A 5 11.11 -19.74 2.48
C ASP A 5 10.52 -19.90 1.06
N ALA A 6 10.12 -18.79 0.42
CA ALA A 6 9.64 -18.78 -0.97
C ALA A 6 10.78 -19.12 -1.96
N LEU A 7 11.98 -18.56 -1.74
CA LEU A 7 13.16 -18.84 -2.55
C LEU A 7 13.52 -20.33 -2.47
N ASP A 8 13.54 -20.93 -1.28
CA ASP A 8 13.88 -22.35 -1.13
C ASP A 8 12.93 -23.24 -1.95
N ARG A 9 11.61 -22.97 -1.91
CA ARG A 9 10.61 -23.68 -2.71
C ARG A 9 10.81 -23.49 -4.22
N MET A 10 11.17 -22.27 -4.64
CA MET A 10 11.47 -22.00 -6.05
C MET A 10 12.70 -22.76 -6.51
N LEU A 11 13.78 -22.80 -5.71
CA LEU A 11 14.98 -23.55 -6.06
C LEU A 11 14.72 -25.06 -6.14
N GLU A 12 13.89 -25.63 -5.26
CA GLU A 12 13.44 -27.04 -5.37
C GLU A 12 12.71 -27.30 -6.69
N LEU A 13 11.86 -26.37 -7.14
CA LEU A 13 11.17 -26.49 -8.42
C LEU A 13 12.15 -26.39 -9.59
N VAL A 14 13.12 -25.47 -9.53
CA VAL A 14 14.18 -25.31 -10.55
C VAL A 14 14.96 -26.63 -10.69
N GLU A 15 15.40 -27.20 -9.58
CA GLU A 15 16.13 -28.48 -9.55
C GLU A 15 15.31 -29.62 -10.17
N ALA A 16 14.01 -29.68 -9.84
CA ALA A 16 13.09 -30.70 -10.41
C ALA A 16 12.86 -30.54 -11.92
N VAL A 17 12.82 -29.30 -12.42
CA VAL A 17 12.67 -28.99 -13.85
C VAL A 17 13.96 -29.32 -14.60
N GLU A 18 15.10 -28.98 -14.05
CA GLU A 18 16.40 -29.27 -14.68
C GLU A 18 16.72 -30.78 -14.69
N ALA A 19 16.27 -31.52 -13.70
CA ALA A 19 16.37 -32.98 -13.70
C ALA A 19 15.61 -33.62 -14.87
N ARG A 20 14.68 -32.89 -15.50
CA ARG A 20 13.98 -33.30 -16.74
C ARG A 20 14.64 -32.81 -18.02
N GLY A 21 15.85 -32.23 -17.93
CA GLY A 21 16.62 -31.73 -19.07
C GLY A 21 16.21 -30.35 -19.58
N ILE A 22 15.45 -29.59 -18.79
CA ILE A 22 15.03 -28.23 -19.16
C ILE A 22 15.91 -27.23 -18.42
N PRO A 23 16.82 -26.50 -19.10
CA PRO A 23 17.71 -25.55 -18.45
C PRO A 23 16.98 -24.29 -18.03
N ILE A 24 17.22 -23.81 -16.81
CA ILE A 24 16.71 -22.54 -16.29
C ILE A 24 17.89 -21.58 -16.11
N HIS A 25 17.88 -20.46 -16.81
CA HIS A 25 18.98 -19.49 -16.82
C HIS A 25 18.72 -18.25 -15.95
N HIS A 26 17.46 -17.94 -15.68
CA HIS A 26 17.04 -16.75 -14.98
C HIS A 26 16.11 -17.12 -13.83
N LEU A 27 16.23 -16.40 -12.72
CA LEU A 27 15.31 -16.47 -11.60
C LEU A 27 14.79 -15.06 -11.33
N ASP A 28 13.48 -14.90 -11.38
CA ASP A 28 12.81 -13.68 -10.93
C ASP A 28 12.27 -13.93 -9.52
N LEU A 29 12.73 -13.14 -8.57
CA LEU A 29 12.35 -13.25 -7.16
C LEU A 29 11.16 -12.35 -6.80
N GLY A 30 10.59 -11.68 -7.80
CA GLY A 30 9.49 -10.75 -7.62
C GLY A 30 9.89 -9.50 -6.85
N GLY A 31 8.89 -8.87 -6.24
CA GLY A 31 9.06 -7.64 -5.48
C GLY A 31 8.51 -7.74 -4.06
N GLY A 32 7.78 -6.70 -3.66
CA GLY A 32 7.06 -6.67 -2.38
C GLY A 32 7.88 -6.15 -1.20
N LEU A 33 9.11 -5.64 -1.42
CA LEU A 33 9.86 -4.94 -0.38
C LEU A 33 9.01 -3.79 0.18
N GLY A 34 8.89 -3.77 1.52
CA GLY A 34 8.10 -2.78 2.24
C GLY A 34 8.69 -1.37 2.17
N ILE A 35 7.82 -0.40 2.45
CA ILE A 35 8.19 1.00 2.71
C ILE A 35 7.62 1.41 4.05
N THR A 36 8.07 2.52 4.60
CA THR A 36 7.50 3.12 5.81
C THR A 36 6.21 3.86 5.44
N TYR A 37 5.13 3.57 6.14
CA TYR A 37 3.86 4.31 6.07
C TYR A 37 3.66 5.19 7.30
N THR A 38 4.07 4.70 8.46
CA THR A 38 3.99 5.42 9.75
C THR A 38 5.32 5.34 10.48
N ASP A 39 5.57 4.27 11.20
CA ASP A 39 6.73 4.01 12.05
C ASP A 39 7.41 2.65 11.76
N GLU A 40 6.92 1.94 10.73
CA GLU A 40 7.51 0.67 10.36
C GLU A 40 8.94 0.85 9.82
N VAL A 41 9.81 -0.05 10.19
CA VAL A 41 11.18 -0.10 9.68
C VAL A 41 11.35 -1.36 8.82
N PRO A 42 11.06 -1.29 7.52
CA PRO A 42 11.29 -2.41 6.61
C PRO A 42 12.79 -2.69 6.48
N PRO A 43 13.17 -3.95 6.14
CA PRO A 43 14.57 -4.23 5.85
C PRO A 43 15.04 -3.40 4.65
N SER A 44 16.30 -3.00 4.67
CA SER A 44 16.90 -2.33 3.50
C SER A 44 16.94 -3.25 2.29
N ALA A 45 16.96 -2.68 1.09
CA ALA A 45 17.13 -3.44 -0.15
C ALA A 45 18.44 -4.26 -0.13
N GLU A 46 19.52 -3.68 0.38
CA GLU A 46 20.81 -4.35 0.53
C GLU A 46 20.70 -5.59 1.44
N ALA A 47 20.06 -5.47 2.59
CA ALA A 47 19.90 -6.58 3.53
C ALA A 47 19.04 -7.70 2.93
N LEU A 48 17.96 -7.37 2.22
CA LEU A 48 17.11 -8.37 1.58
C LEU A 48 17.82 -9.06 0.43
N VAL A 49 18.39 -8.30 -0.50
CA VAL A 49 19.07 -8.82 -1.68
C VAL A 49 20.28 -9.63 -1.27
N GLY A 50 21.08 -9.12 -0.33
CA GLY A 50 22.25 -9.85 0.20
C GLY A 50 21.89 -11.21 0.80
N ALA A 51 20.83 -11.28 1.59
CA ALA A 51 20.36 -12.55 2.16
C ALA A 51 19.85 -13.55 1.11
N LEU A 52 19.17 -13.05 0.07
CA LEU A 52 18.68 -13.89 -1.03
C LEU A 52 19.84 -14.42 -1.89
N LEU A 53 20.78 -13.56 -2.28
CA LEU A 53 21.95 -13.96 -3.06
C LEU A 53 22.83 -14.97 -2.30
N ALA A 54 23.07 -14.73 -1.03
CA ALA A 54 23.81 -15.69 -0.19
C ALA A 54 23.13 -17.06 -0.14
N ARG A 55 21.79 -17.11 -0.09
CA ARG A 55 21.05 -18.38 -0.12
C ARG A 55 21.13 -19.05 -1.48
N ILE A 56 21.07 -18.30 -2.59
CA ILE A 56 21.20 -18.79 -3.96
C ILE A 56 22.59 -19.41 -4.16
N ASP A 57 23.64 -18.72 -3.72
CA ASP A 57 25.01 -19.20 -3.80
C ASP A 57 25.23 -20.48 -2.97
N ALA A 58 24.72 -20.51 -1.75
CA ALA A 58 24.81 -21.68 -0.87
C ALA A 58 24.11 -22.92 -1.44
N ARG A 59 23.09 -22.72 -2.30
CA ARG A 59 22.38 -23.80 -3.01
C ARG A 59 23.00 -24.13 -4.38
N GLY A 60 24.13 -23.49 -4.79
CA GLY A 60 24.84 -23.76 -6.04
C GLY A 60 24.21 -23.10 -7.28
N HIS A 61 23.32 -22.14 -7.10
CA HIS A 61 22.60 -21.47 -8.19
C HIS A 61 23.14 -20.07 -8.54
N GLY A 62 24.28 -19.65 -7.98
CA GLY A 62 24.89 -18.33 -8.18
C GLY A 62 25.30 -17.98 -9.62
N HIS A 63 25.34 -18.97 -10.51
CA HIS A 63 25.61 -18.77 -11.94
C HIS A 63 24.42 -18.21 -12.73
N ARG A 64 23.23 -18.11 -12.12
CA ARG A 64 22.00 -17.68 -12.77
C ARG A 64 21.87 -16.17 -12.75
N LYS A 65 21.17 -15.63 -13.74
CA LYS A 65 20.77 -14.23 -13.73
C LYS A 65 19.59 -14.05 -12.78
N ILE A 66 19.75 -13.16 -11.80
CA ILE A 66 18.72 -12.86 -10.81
C ILE A 66 18.01 -11.55 -11.18
N MET A 67 16.69 -11.55 -11.11
CA MET A 67 15.84 -10.40 -11.35
C MET A 67 14.98 -10.12 -10.14
N PHE A 68 14.60 -8.85 -9.97
CA PHE A 68 13.72 -8.36 -8.92
C PHE A 68 12.72 -7.37 -9.51
N GLU A 69 11.53 -7.27 -8.90
CA GLU A 69 10.46 -6.36 -9.30
C GLU A 69 10.09 -5.42 -8.13
N PRO A 70 10.99 -4.54 -7.66
CA PRO A 70 10.83 -3.78 -6.42
C PRO A 70 9.94 -2.54 -6.59
N GLY A 71 8.77 -2.64 -7.25
CA GLY A 71 7.92 -1.52 -7.62
C GLY A 71 7.62 -0.55 -6.47
N ARG A 72 7.02 -1.04 -5.38
CA ARG A 72 6.65 -0.19 -4.24
C ARG A 72 7.84 0.52 -3.60
N SER A 73 8.95 -0.17 -3.38
CA SER A 73 10.13 0.43 -2.75
C SER A 73 10.84 1.46 -3.63
N LEU A 74 10.62 1.42 -4.96
CA LEU A 74 11.14 2.43 -5.88
C LEU A 74 10.26 3.68 -5.94
N VAL A 75 8.94 3.53 -5.97
CA VAL A 75 8.04 4.64 -6.30
C VAL A 75 7.04 4.98 -5.19
N GLY A 76 6.94 4.18 -4.14
CA GLY A 76 5.92 4.37 -3.10
C GLY A 76 6.00 5.73 -2.38
N ASN A 77 7.20 6.28 -2.22
CA ASN A 77 7.43 7.59 -1.60
C ASN A 77 7.85 8.66 -2.63
N ALA A 78 7.68 8.39 -3.94
CA ALA A 78 8.13 9.29 -5.00
C ALA A 78 7.05 10.26 -5.48
N GLY A 79 5.83 10.15 -4.97
CA GLY A 79 4.70 10.98 -5.39
C GLY A 79 3.61 11.04 -4.35
N VAL A 80 2.64 11.88 -4.61
CA VAL A 80 1.40 12.03 -3.83
C VAL A 80 0.21 12.03 -4.78
N LEU A 81 -0.92 11.55 -4.30
CA LEU A 81 -2.22 11.72 -4.94
C LEU A 81 -2.86 12.97 -4.35
N VAL A 82 -3.07 13.99 -5.19
CA VAL A 82 -3.80 15.20 -4.81
C VAL A 82 -5.26 15.04 -5.23
N SER A 83 -6.18 15.33 -4.32
CA SER A 83 -7.62 15.17 -4.54
C SER A 83 -8.39 16.36 -3.97
N GLU A 84 -9.42 16.82 -4.70
CA GLU A 84 -10.29 17.90 -4.28
C GLU A 84 -11.40 17.39 -3.34
N VAL A 85 -11.69 18.13 -2.28
CA VAL A 85 -12.83 17.90 -1.41
C VAL A 85 -14.08 18.42 -2.11
N LEU A 86 -14.88 17.51 -2.65
CA LEU A 86 -16.12 17.87 -3.37
C LEU A 86 -17.26 18.22 -2.43
N TYR A 87 -17.39 17.47 -1.33
CA TYR A 87 -18.51 17.60 -0.41
C TYR A 87 -18.18 17.12 0.99
N ILE A 88 -18.65 17.86 2.00
CA ILE A 88 -18.60 17.46 3.40
C ILE A 88 -19.99 17.04 3.85
N LYS A 89 -20.13 15.75 4.19
CA LYS A 89 -21.38 15.22 4.74
C LYS A 89 -21.23 14.99 6.24
N PRO A 90 -21.85 15.87 7.07
CA PRO A 90 -21.84 15.66 8.52
C PRO A 90 -22.64 14.39 8.90
N GLY A 91 -22.17 13.71 9.93
CA GLY A 91 -22.94 12.64 10.55
C GLY A 91 -24.22 13.17 11.16
N THR A 92 -25.31 12.44 10.94
CA THR A 92 -26.58 12.68 11.61
C THR A 92 -26.83 11.58 12.62
N GLU A 93 -27.45 11.89 13.75
CA GLU A 93 -27.95 10.88 14.69
C GLU A 93 -28.82 9.90 13.93
N GLN A 94 -28.37 8.68 13.74
CA GLN A 94 -29.20 7.62 13.16
C GLN A 94 -29.85 6.83 14.29
N HIS A 95 -31.17 6.62 14.17
CA HIS A 95 -31.88 5.72 15.03
C HIS A 95 -31.23 4.33 15.02
N GLY A 96 -30.65 3.93 16.15
CA GLY A 96 -30.04 2.62 16.35
C GLY A 96 -28.50 2.59 16.41
N ASP A 97 -27.80 3.72 16.28
CA ASP A 97 -26.37 3.77 16.59
C ASP A 97 -26.16 3.99 18.09
N PRO A 98 -25.58 3.02 18.84
CA PRO A 98 -25.34 3.15 20.28
C PRO A 98 -24.38 4.28 20.64
N ALA A 99 -23.61 4.79 19.69
CA ALA A 99 -22.65 5.88 19.88
C ALA A 99 -23.26 7.28 19.64
N GLY A 100 -24.49 7.39 19.11
CA GLY A 100 -25.26 8.65 19.01
C GLY A 100 -24.71 9.70 18.03
N ALA A 101 -23.55 9.48 17.44
CA ALA A 101 -22.95 10.39 16.47
C ALA A 101 -22.72 9.64 15.16
N GLY A 102 -23.48 9.97 14.13
CA GLY A 102 -23.26 9.44 12.79
C GLY A 102 -21.84 9.80 12.29
N LYS A 103 -21.33 9.01 11.36
CA LYS A 103 -19.99 9.25 10.74
C LYS A 103 -20.01 10.48 9.85
N ASN A 104 -18.97 11.31 9.95
CA ASN A 104 -18.72 12.36 8.99
C ASN A 104 -17.99 11.79 7.78
N PHE A 105 -18.40 12.21 6.59
CA PHE A 105 -17.75 11.84 5.35
C PHE A 105 -17.14 13.06 4.67
N CYS A 106 -15.88 12.92 4.24
CA CYS A 106 -15.21 13.83 3.34
C CYS A 106 -15.19 13.17 1.97
N ILE A 107 -16.05 13.62 1.07
CA ILE A 107 -16.17 13.06 -0.29
C ILE A 107 -15.22 13.82 -1.20
N VAL A 108 -14.33 13.08 -1.87
CA VAL A 108 -13.29 13.63 -2.73
C VAL A 108 -13.44 13.14 -4.16
N ASP A 109 -12.74 13.75 -5.12
CA ASP A 109 -12.80 13.36 -6.54
C ASP A 109 -11.95 12.14 -6.89
N ALA A 110 -10.97 11.76 -6.06
CA ALA A 110 -10.27 10.50 -6.20
C ALA A 110 -11.09 9.32 -5.64
N ALA A 111 -10.90 8.14 -6.20
CA ALA A 111 -11.64 6.94 -5.83
C ALA A 111 -10.73 5.72 -5.69
N MET A 112 -11.32 4.58 -5.32
CA MET A 112 -10.61 3.31 -5.19
C MET A 112 -9.92 2.83 -6.47
N ASN A 113 -10.36 3.28 -7.65
CA ASN A 113 -9.70 3.00 -8.93
C ASN A 113 -8.41 3.80 -9.12
N ASP A 114 -8.27 4.95 -8.47
CA ASP A 114 -7.05 5.77 -8.49
C ASP A 114 -6.06 5.29 -7.43
N LEU A 115 -6.55 4.93 -6.25
CA LEU A 115 -5.77 4.40 -5.14
C LEU A 115 -6.48 3.19 -4.52
N MET A 116 -6.22 2.01 -5.09
CA MET A 116 -6.95 0.79 -4.70
C MET A 116 -6.52 0.19 -3.36
N ARG A 117 -5.31 0.47 -2.89
CA ARG A 117 -4.76 -0.24 -1.72
C ARG A 117 -5.55 -0.09 -0.44
N PRO A 118 -6.08 1.08 -0.06
CA PRO A 118 -6.95 1.19 1.11
C PRO A 118 -8.16 0.26 1.03
N ALA A 119 -8.89 0.31 -0.08
CA ALA A 119 -10.11 -0.48 -0.27
C ALA A 119 -9.83 -1.99 -0.33
N MET A 120 -8.81 -2.43 -1.08
CA MET A 120 -8.55 -3.87 -1.29
C MET A 120 -7.76 -4.53 -0.16
N TYR A 121 -6.85 -3.81 0.46
CA TYR A 121 -5.90 -4.39 1.41
C TYR A 121 -5.99 -3.75 2.80
N GLN A 122 -6.94 -2.85 3.02
CA GLN A 122 -7.05 -2.05 4.25
C GLN A 122 -5.73 -1.32 4.58
N ALA A 123 -4.98 -0.97 3.52
CA ALA A 123 -3.71 -0.30 3.68
C ALA A 123 -3.92 1.11 4.25
N TRP A 124 -3.15 1.42 5.28
CA TRP A 124 -3.14 2.78 5.81
C TRP A 124 -2.32 3.68 4.89
N MET A 125 -2.87 4.85 4.56
CA MET A 125 -2.18 5.91 3.82
C MET A 125 -2.25 7.20 4.64
N GLY A 126 -1.18 7.99 4.67
CA GLY A 126 -1.20 9.33 5.24
C GLY A 126 -2.14 10.21 4.41
N ILE A 127 -3.03 10.96 5.07
CA ILE A 127 -3.89 11.95 4.41
C ILE A 127 -3.71 13.26 5.13
N VAL A 128 -3.31 14.30 4.39
CA VAL A 128 -3.08 15.63 4.93
C VAL A 128 -3.80 16.69 4.10
N ALA A 129 -4.23 17.77 4.75
CA ALA A 129 -4.73 18.95 4.04
C ALA A 129 -3.59 19.66 3.32
N CYS A 130 -3.76 20.01 2.05
CA CYS A 130 -2.77 20.80 1.30
C CYS A 130 -2.71 22.24 1.79
N GLN A 131 -3.80 22.75 2.37
CA GLN A 131 -3.87 24.07 2.97
C GLN A 131 -4.06 23.96 4.48
N LEU A 132 -3.10 24.46 5.24
CA LEU A 132 -3.22 24.50 6.70
C LEU A 132 -4.30 25.51 7.12
N ARG A 133 -5.20 25.10 7.99
CA ARG A 133 -6.25 25.91 8.58
C ARG A 133 -6.13 25.92 10.10
N SER A 134 -6.56 27.01 10.72
CA SER A 134 -6.66 27.13 12.18
C SER A 134 -7.96 26.54 12.76
N ASP A 135 -8.82 25.99 11.90
CA ASP A 135 -10.08 25.36 12.32
C ASP A 135 -9.79 24.11 13.16
N THR A 136 -10.69 23.80 14.08
CA THR A 136 -10.61 22.56 14.85
C THR A 136 -10.80 21.37 13.89
N PRO A 137 -9.85 20.41 13.86
CA PRO A 137 -10.00 19.23 13.02
C PRO A 137 -11.23 18.40 13.39
N VAL A 138 -11.88 17.86 12.37
CA VAL A 138 -13.01 16.94 12.49
C VAL A 138 -12.57 15.56 11.99
N VAL A 139 -13.10 14.51 12.60
CA VAL A 139 -12.82 13.12 12.17
C VAL A 139 -13.74 12.76 11.01
N PHE A 140 -13.15 12.35 9.90
CA PHE A 140 -13.85 11.95 8.68
C PHE A 140 -13.46 10.53 8.22
N ASP A 141 -14.41 9.83 7.62
CA ASP A 141 -14.09 8.81 6.62
C ASP A 141 -13.93 9.52 5.26
N VAL A 142 -12.74 9.45 4.67
CA VAL A 142 -12.43 10.03 3.36
C VAL A 142 -12.81 9.01 2.29
N VAL A 143 -13.76 9.36 1.45
CA VAL A 143 -14.42 8.45 0.49
C VAL A 143 -14.44 9.05 -0.91
N GLY A 144 -14.40 8.20 -1.93
CA GLY A 144 -14.53 8.60 -3.32
C GLY A 144 -16.00 8.69 -3.78
N PRO A 145 -16.23 9.04 -5.06
CA PRO A 145 -17.56 9.21 -5.63
C PRO A 145 -18.15 7.92 -6.24
N VAL A 146 -17.44 6.79 -6.19
CA VAL A 146 -17.91 5.53 -6.75
C VAL A 146 -19.02 4.94 -5.89
N CYS A 147 -20.07 4.38 -6.53
CA CYS A 147 -21.23 3.78 -5.86
C CYS A 147 -20.93 2.37 -5.27
N GLU A 148 -19.77 2.22 -4.65
CA GLU A 148 -19.30 1.00 -3.99
C GLU A 148 -19.02 1.34 -2.51
N SER A 149 -19.56 0.55 -1.58
CA SER A 149 -19.34 0.76 -0.14
C SER A 149 -17.89 0.60 0.31
N GLY A 150 -17.07 -0.04 -0.52
CA GLY A 150 -15.62 -0.14 -0.36
C GLY A 150 -14.82 1.06 -0.88
N ASP A 151 -15.47 2.08 -1.49
CA ASP A 151 -14.77 3.24 -2.06
C ASP A 151 -14.34 4.24 -0.99
N TRP A 152 -13.29 3.89 -0.25
CA TRP A 152 -12.68 4.75 0.74
C TRP A 152 -11.16 4.82 0.58
N LEU A 153 -10.60 6.01 0.82
CA LEU A 153 -9.17 6.28 0.80
C LEU A 153 -8.57 6.25 2.22
N GLY A 154 -9.36 6.58 3.22
CA GLY A 154 -8.95 6.50 4.62
C GLY A 154 -10.12 6.66 5.58
N ARG A 155 -10.09 5.93 6.67
CA ARG A 155 -11.11 5.99 7.73
C ARG A 155 -10.56 6.72 8.93
N GLU A 156 -11.44 7.42 9.65
CA GLU A 156 -11.15 8.09 10.92
C GLU A 156 -9.97 9.08 10.81
N ARG A 157 -9.98 9.90 9.73
CA ARG A 157 -8.93 10.91 9.49
C ARG A 157 -9.30 12.23 10.14
N SER A 158 -8.41 12.74 10.98
CA SER A 158 -8.57 14.05 11.64
C SER A 158 -8.07 15.15 10.71
N LEU A 159 -8.98 15.90 10.10
CA LEU A 159 -8.70 16.92 9.07
C LEU A 159 -9.44 18.23 9.38
N ALA A 160 -8.80 19.36 9.07
CA ALA A 160 -9.41 20.68 9.03
C ALA A 160 -9.55 21.10 7.57
N VAL A 161 -10.62 20.67 6.90
CA VAL A 161 -10.87 20.88 5.47
C VAL A 161 -12.31 21.35 5.23
N ARG A 162 -12.53 21.99 4.08
CA ARG A 162 -13.82 22.46 3.57
C ARG A 162 -13.97 22.02 2.11
N GLU A 163 -15.18 22.12 1.60
CA GLU A 163 -15.46 21.94 0.18
C GLU A 163 -14.59 22.90 -0.68
N GLY A 164 -14.01 22.38 -1.74
CA GLY A 164 -13.05 23.07 -2.61
C GLY A 164 -11.61 23.07 -2.12
N ASP A 165 -11.31 22.53 -0.91
CA ASP A 165 -9.94 22.33 -0.47
C ASP A 165 -9.33 21.10 -1.16
N PHE A 166 -7.99 21.00 -1.12
CA PHE A 166 -7.24 19.86 -1.60
C PHE A 166 -6.64 19.08 -0.43
N ILE A 167 -6.65 17.77 -0.57
CA ILE A 167 -5.92 16.84 0.29
C ILE A 167 -4.82 16.14 -0.52
N ALA A 168 -3.77 15.69 0.16
CA ALA A 168 -2.73 14.84 -0.39
C ALA A 168 -2.70 13.51 0.36
N VAL A 169 -2.61 12.43 -0.41
CA VAL A 169 -2.52 11.05 0.06
C VAL A 169 -1.18 10.46 -0.35
#